data_695413cd75bdf9567424ccf94fd20a16
#
_entry.id   695413cd75bdf9567424ccf94fd20a16
#
_cell.length_a   1.000
_cell.length_b   1.000
_cell.length_c   1.000
_cell.angle_alpha   90.00
_cell.angle_beta   90.00
_cell.angle_gamma   90.00
#
_symmetry.space_group_name_H-M   'P 1'
#
loop_
_entity.id
_entity.type
_entity.pdbx_description
1 polymer ?
#
loop_
_entity_poly.entity_id
_entity_poly.type
_entity_poly.pdbx_seq_one_letter_code
_entity_poly.pdbx_strand_id
1 'polypeptide(L)' 'MLSIIVPLFNESDSLTQLHREICQSCDQHEIEFEIIYIDDGSSDGSWPVVKSLSLADERVSGIKFRRNFGKAGA' A
#
# COMPACT_ATOMS: atom_id res chain seq x y z
N MET A 1 9.39 -14.57 -7.59
CA MET A 1 9.11 -13.28 -6.97
C MET A 1 7.87 -13.33 -6.09
N LEU A 2 7.91 -12.71 -4.92
CA LEU A 2 6.79 -12.72 -3.99
C LEU A 2 5.97 -11.45 -4.16
N SER A 3 4.65 -11.57 -4.30
CA SER A 3 3.77 -10.40 -4.36
C SER A 3 3.04 -10.28 -3.03
N ILE A 4 3.16 -9.14 -2.39
CA ILE A 4 2.55 -8.89 -1.09
C ILE A 4 1.40 -7.92 -1.28
N ILE A 5 0.20 -8.35 -0.96
CA ILE A 5 -0.99 -7.52 -1.11
C ILE A 5 -1.38 -6.99 0.27
N VAL A 6 -1.44 -5.69 0.40
CA VAL A 6 -1.72 -5.05 1.69
C VAL A 6 -2.96 -4.16 1.57
N PRO A 7 -4.10 -4.59 2.11
CA PRO A 7 -5.28 -3.75 2.09
C PRO A 7 -5.18 -2.68 3.17
N LEU A 8 -5.61 -1.48 2.85
CA LEU A 8 -5.54 -0.35 3.75
C LEU A 8 -6.88 0.33 3.91
N PHE A 9 -7.14 0.82 5.10
CA PHE A 9 -8.25 1.72 5.33
C PHE A 9 -7.89 2.60 6.52
N ASN A 10 -7.64 3.89 6.25
CA ASN A 10 -7.26 4.87 7.29
C ASN A 10 -6.05 4.41 8.13
N GLU A 11 -4.98 4.02 7.43
CA GLU A 11 -3.80 3.49 8.08
C GLU A 11 -2.57 4.39 7.98
N SER A 12 -2.77 5.69 7.74
CA SER A 12 -1.64 6.57 7.47
C SER A 12 -0.61 6.58 8.59
N ASP A 13 -1.04 6.45 9.83
CA ASP A 13 -0.12 6.53 10.97
C ASP A 13 0.85 5.37 11.05
N SER A 14 0.44 4.19 10.57
CA SER A 14 1.27 3.01 10.70
C SER A 14 1.85 2.53 9.38
N LEU A 15 1.43 3.14 8.27
CA LEU A 15 1.80 2.64 6.96
C LEU A 15 3.30 2.69 6.68
N THR A 16 3.95 3.78 7.02
CA THR A 16 5.38 3.93 6.77
C THR A 16 6.17 2.90 7.56
N GLN A 17 5.77 2.67 8.81
CA GLN A 17 6.44 1.69 9.63
C GLN A 17 6.23 0.28 9.09
N LEU A 18 5.00 -0.03 8.67
CA LEU A 18 4.70 -1.34 8.10
C LEU A 18 5.54 -1.58 6.85
N HIS A 19 5.63 -0.57 5.98
CA HIS A 19 6.42 -0.69 4.76
C HIS A 19 7.88 -0.98 5.09
N ARG A 20 8.42 -0.26 6.07
CA ARG A 20 9.80 -0.45 6.47
C ARG A 20 10.03 -1.87 6.98
N GLU A 21 9.09 -2.38 7.77
CA GLU A 21 9.22 -3.72 8.33
C GLU A 21 9.16 -4.80 7.25
N ILE A 22 8.29 -4.63 6.25
CA ILE A 22 8.19 -5.58 5.15
C ILE A 22 9.49 -5.58 4.35
N CYS A 23 9.99 -4.40 4.00
CA CYS A 23 11.21 -4.31 3.21
C CYS A 23 12.39 -4.88 3.97
N GLN A 24 12.48 -4.59 5.26
CA GLN A 24 13.57 -5.07 6.08
C GLN A 24 13.57 -6.59 6.16
N SER A 25 12.39 -7.17 6.36
CA SER A 25 12.28 -8.61 6.46
C SER A 25 12.64 -9.30 5.15
N CYS A 26 12.12 -8.81 4.04
CA CYS A 26 12.41 -9.40 2.74
C CYS A 26 13.87 -9.25 2.34
N ASP A 27 14.45 -8.08 2.61
CA ASP A 27 15.86 -7.85 2.29
C ASP A 27 16.76 -8.74 3.15
N GLN A 28 16.40 -8.93 4.40
CA GLN A 28 17.17 -9.77 5.30
C GLN A 28 17.22 -11.21 4.83
N HIS A 29 16.14 -11.69 4.20
CA HIS A 29 16.05 -13.05 3.70
C HIS A 29 16.36 -13.14 2.21
N GLU A 30 16.79 -12.04 1.61
CA GLU A 30 17.14 -11.98 0.19
C GLU A 30 16.00 -12.43 -0.71
N ILE A 31 14.78 -11.98 -0.39
CA ILE A 31 13.60 -12.33 -1.15
C ILE A 31 13.30 -11.24 -2.16
N GLU A 32 13.11 -11.61 -3.43
CA GLU A 32 12.66 -10.67 -4.43
C GLU A 32 11.18 -10.49 -4.24
N PHE A 33 10.69 -9.27 -4.14
CA PHE A 33 9.29 -9.03 -3.82
C PHE A 33 8.76 -7.75 -4.46
N GLU A 34 7.43 -7.66 -4.50
CA GLU A 34 6.74 -6.44 -4.86
C GLU A 34 5.62 -6.26 -3.84
N ILE A 35 5.25 -5.02 -3.57
CA ILE A 35 4.18 -4.71 -2.62
C ILE A 35 3.09 -3.98 -3.36
N ILE A 36 1.84 -4.42 -3.20
CA ILE A 36 0.70 -3.78 -3.79
C ILE A 36 -0.22 -3.33 -2.67
N TYR A 37 -0.27 -2.02 -2.44
CA TYR A 37 -1.15 -1.45 -1.44
C TYR A 37 -2.51 -1.18 -2.07
N ILE A 38 -3.57 -1.62 -1.42
CA ILE A 38 -4.92 -1.41 -1.91
C ILE A 38 -5.65 -0.52 -0.91
N ASP A 39 -5.96 0.70 -1.33
CA ASP A 39 -6.64 1.65 -0.47
C ASP A 39 -8.14 1.56 -0.73
N ASP A 40 -8.87 1.10 0.26
CA ASP A 40 -10.31 0.91 0.13
C ASP A 40 -11.06 2.14 0.63
N GLY A 41 -10.77 3.27 0.02
CA GLY A 41 -11.52 4.49 0.31
C GLY A 41 -11.12 5.24 1.55
N SER A 42 -9.84 5.21 1.91
CA SER A 42 -9.38 5.95 3.07
C SER A 42 -9.65 7.44 2.94
N SER A 43 -10.02 8.06 4.02
CA SER A 43 -10.24 9.49 4.06
C SER A 43 -9.15 10.24 4.83
N ASP A 44 -8.20 9.53 5.39
CA ASP A 44 -7.07 10.18 6.09
C ASP A 44 -5.93 10.41 5.09
N GLY A 45 -4.72 10.36 5.45
CA GLY A 45 -3.59 10.57 4.57
C GLY A 45 -2.96 9.32 4.00
N SER A 46 -3.66 8.19 4.03
CA SER A 46 -3.06 6.93 3.59
C SER A 46 -2.67 6.93 2.12
N TRP A 47 -3.53 7.43 1.24
CA TRP A 47 -3.24 7.38 -0.18
C TRP A 47 -2.03 8.23 -0.57
N PRO A 48 -1.87 9.48 -0.08
CA PRO A 48 -0.65 10.23 -0.37
C PRO A 48 0.61 9.51 0.11
N VAL A 49 0.54 8.78 1.22
CA VAL A 49 1.68 8.02 1.72
C VAL A 49 2.01 6.90 0.74
N VAL A 50 1.00 6.17 0.24
CA VAL A 50 1.22 5.11 -0.73
C VAL A 50 1.86 5.68 -2.00
N LYS A 51 1.39 6.84 -2.45
CA LYS A 51 1.98 7.46 -3.63
C LYS A 51 3.44 7.80 -3.41
N SER A 52 3.76 8.35 -2.25
CA SER A 52 5.15 8.68 -1.92
C SER A 52 6.02 7.43 -1.93
N LEU A 53 5.52 6.35 -1.34
CA LEU A 53 6.28 5.10 -1.28
C LEU A 53 6.50 4.54 -2.68
N SER A 54 5.50 4.63 -3.56
CA SER A 54 5.64 4.10 -4.90
C SER A 54 6.62 4.91 -5.74
N LEU A 55 6.73 6.19 -5.47
CA LEU A 55 7.70 7.02 -6.17
C LEU A 55 9.13 6.77 -5.67
N ALA A 56 9.27 6.41 -4.41
CA ALA A 56 10.56 6.17 -3.83
C ALA A 56 11.08 4.75 -4.07
N ASP A 57 10.17 3.78 -4.29
CA ASP A 57 10.56 2.39 -4.44
C ASP A 57 9.76 1.77 -5.59
N GLU A 58 10.45 1.38 -6.65
CA GLU A 58 9.78 0.82 -7.82
C GLU A 58 9.11 -0.52 -7.55
N ARG A 59 9.38 -1.14 -6.43
CA ARG A 59 8.73 -2.39 -6.05
C ARG A 59 7.34 -2.17 -5.48
N VAL A 60 6.94 -0.90 -5.29
CA VAL A 60 5.68 -0.55 -4.66
C VAL A 60 4.68 -0.08 -5.70
N SER A 61 3.46 -0.61 -5.63
CA SER A 61 2.36 -0.16 -6.47
C SER A 61 1.18 0.15 -5.57
N GLY A 62 0.28 0.98 -6.02
CA GLY A 62 -0.90 1.33 -5.25
C GLY A 62 -2.16 1.30 -6.11
N ILE A 63 -3.25 0.80 -5.54
CA ILE A 63 -4.55 0.80 -6.17
C ILE A 63 -5.50 1.48 -5.22
N LYS A 64 -6.26 2.45 -5.71
CA LYS A 64 -7.21 3.15 -4.87
C LYS A 64 -8.63 2.90 -5.38
N PHE A 65 -9.50 2.45 -4.49
CA PHE A 65 -10.90 2.27 -4.81
C PHE A 65 -11.70 3.45 -4.30
N ARG A 66 -12.75 3.81 -5.02
CA ARG A 66 -13.64 4.86 -4.59
C ARG A 66 -14.80 4.25 -3.87
N ARG A 67 -15.02 4.69 -2.65
CA ARG A 67 -16.06 4.09 -1.85
C ARG A 67 -17.46 4.37 -2.31
N ASN A 68 -17.68 5.49 -2.93
CA ASN A 68 -19.03 5.83 -3.31
C ASN A 68 -19.50 5.20 -4.60
N PHE A 69 -18.66 4.44 -5.25
CA PHE A 69 -19.08 3.88 -6.49
C PHE A 69 -20.21 2.90 -6.34
N GLY A 70 -20.29 2.28 -5.23
CA GLY A 70 -21.29 1.31 -5.05
C GLY A 70 -22.63 1.80 -5.06
N LYS A 71 -22.83 3.01 -4.70
CA LYS A 71 -24.11 3.39 -4.66
C LYS A 71 -24.57 3.72 -5.92
N ALA A 72 -23.89 4.32 -6.51
CA ALA A 72 -24.39 4.67 -7.65
C ALA A 72 -24.30 3.72 -8.55
N GLY A 73 -23.52 3.27 -8.43
CA GLY A 73 -23.42 2.55 -9.38
C GLY A 73 -23.97 1.79 -9.23
N ALA A 74 -24.17 2.08 -8.40
CA ALA A 74 -24.66 1.45 -8.44
C ALA A 74 -24.63 1.89 -8.95
#